data_873b5eae8feee76e0b6e13d9452d20db
#
_entry.id   873b5eae8feee76e0b6e13d9452d20db
#
_cell.length_a   1.000
_cell.length_b   1.000
_cell.length_c   1.000
_cell.angle_alpha   90.00
_cell.angle_beta   90.00
_cell.angle_gamma   90.00
#
_symmetry.space_group_name_H-M   'P 1'
#
loop_
_entity.id
_entity.type
_entity.pdbx_description
1 polymer ?
#
loop_
_entity_poly.entity_id
_entity_poly.type
_entity_poly.pdbx_seq_one_letter_code
_entity_poly.pdbx_strand_id
1 'polypeptide(L)'
;MANFDLTPTADELEAMKNEPAYGEPVLYYMADGCTSGPTVAAHLGYYEEAGLTAEGVKGNSYTEALGAGQATVAVGHIATMLVPITNNVDLTFVGGAHIGCKSLYVLADSEYESTADLKGTSVSVPNGIGKSDYNITCLLLDADGINPQTDVTLTAVSADACITAMQNGEISAALLSDTFAYSMVKDGTLKCVRSLLDSDFADENCCVIAMNRTFVKENPVISKKIVQAVQK
;
A
#
# COMPACT_ATOMS: atom_id res chain seq x y z
N MET A 1 7.94 -12.30 -11.31
CA MET A 1 8.63 -12.31 -10.01
C MET A 1 10.10 -12.52 -10.27
N ALA A 2 10.96 -11.68 -9.73
CA ALA A 2 12.40 -11.87 -9.85
C ALA A 2 12.79 -13.09 -9.00
N ASN A 3 13.41 -14.07 -9.61
CA ASN A 3 13.88 -15.25 -8.89
C ASN A 3 15.24 -14.92 -8.27
N PHE A 4 15.23 -14.26 -7.11
CA PHE A 4 16.45 -13.95 -6.37
C PHE A 4 16.91 -15.18 -5.59
N ASP A 5 18.21 -15.47 -5.66
CA ASP A 5 18.86 -16.29 -4.64
C ASP A 5 19.06 -15.39 -3.41
N LEU A 6 18.35 -15.72 -2.33
CA LEU A 6 18.41 -14.96 -1.08
C LEU A 6 19.56 -15.40 -0.18
N THR A 7 20.19 -16.56 -0.46
CA THR A 7 21.26 -17.09 0.35
C THR A 7 22.39 -16.06 0.51
N PRO A 8 22.76 -15.68 1.74
CA PRO A 8 23.86 -14.74 1.93
C PRO A 8 25.17 -15.30 1.40
N THR A 9 25.92 -14.48 0.68
CA THR A 9 27.32 -14.82 0.36
C THR A 9 28.17 -14.88 1.64
N ALA A 10 29.36 -15.46 1.58
CA ALA A 10 30.26 -15.51 2.73
C ALA A 10 30.58 -14.11 3.26
N ASP A 11 30.81 -13.15 2.38
CA ASP A 11 31.10 -11.76 2.74
C ASP A 11 29.88 -11.06 3.36
N GLU A 12 28.67 -11.29 2.82
CA GLU A 12 27.43 -10.77 3.40
C GLU A 12 27.19 -11.34 4.80
N LEU A 13 27.39 -12.67 4.98
CA LEU A 13 27.22 -13.29 6.28
C LEU A 13 28.20 -12.75 7.32
N GLU A 14 29.46 -12.51 6.92
CA GLU A 14 30.44 -11.92 7.81
C GLU A 14 30.10 -10.47 8.17
N ALA A 15 29.60 -9.70 7.18
CA ALA A 15 29.13 -8.35 7.44
C ALA A 15 27.91 -8.33 8.38
N MET A 16 26.90 -9.20 8.14
CA MET A 16 25.73 -9.33 9.00
C MET A 16 26.10 -9.65 10.46
N LYS A 17 27.10 -10.50 10.71
CA LYS A 17 27.57 -10.84 12.07
C LYS A 17 28.09 -9.63 12.85
N ASN A 18 28.54 -8.60 12.16
CA ASN A 18 29.02 -7.36 12.77
C ASN A 18 27.92 -6.32 12.96
N GLU A 19 26.69 -6.56 12.48
CA GLU A 19 25.55 -5.66 12.64
C GLU A 19 24.82 -5.92 13.97
N PRO A 20 24.34 -4.88 14.68
CA PRO A 20 23.70 -5.02 16.00
C PRO A 20 22.51 -5.97 16.03
N ALA A 21 21.75 -6.07 14.95
CA ALA A 21 20.56 -6.93 14.86
C ALA A 21 20.87 -8.39 14.43
N TYR A 22 22.14 -8.77 14.34
CA TYR A 22 22.46 -10.15 13.97
C TYR A 22 21.96 -11.16 15.00
N GLY A 23 21.16 -12.13 14.53
CA GLY A 23 20.55 -13.15 15.40
C GLY A 23 19.21 -12.73 16.04
N GLU A 24 18.84 -11.46 15.94
CA GLU A 24 17.52 -10.98 16.38
C GLU A 24 16.46 -11.21 15.29
N PRO A 25 15.20 -11.47 15.64
CA PRO A 25 14.14 -11.65 14.66
C PRO A 25 13.79 -10.34 13.95
N VAL A 26 13.54 -10.42 12.65
CA VAL A 26 12.91 -9.34 11.88
C VAL A 26 11.46 -9.19 12.33
N LEU A 27 11.12 -8.07 12.93
CA LEU A 27 9.76 -7.77 13.36
C LEU A 27 8.98 -7.22 12.16
N TYR A 28 8.24 -8.08 11.44
CA TYR A 28 7.44 -7.62 10.31
C TYR A 28 6.02 -7.27 10.72
N TYR A 29 5.52 -6.12 10.24
CA TYR A 29 4.15 -5.71 10.48
C TYR A 29 3.18 -6.59 9.68
N MET A 30 2.29 -7.31 10.38
CA MET A 30 1.28 -8.17 9.75
C MET A 30 0.18 -7.33 9.12
N ALA A 31 -0.02 -7.52 7.83
CA ALA A 31 -1.07 -6.84 7.06
C ALA A 31 -1.64 -7.76 6.00
N ASP A 32 -2.82 -7.41 5.50
CA ASP A 32 -3.56 -8.16 4.49
C ASP A 32 -3.55 -7.46 3.11
N GLY A 33 -4.05 -8.15 2.10
CA GLY A 33 -4.21 -7.61 0.75
C GLY A 33 -2.90 -7.16 0.13
N CYS A 34 -2.89 -5.98 -0.48
CA CYS A 34 -1.74 -5.46 -1.21
C CYS A 34 -0.53 -5.07 -0.33
N THR A 35 -0.70 -5.07 0.99
CA THR A 35 0.38 -4.76 1.95
C THR A 35 0.93 -6.00 2.65
N SER A 36 0.50 -7.20 2.26
CA SER A 36 0.87 -8.48 2.88
C SER A 36 2.28 -8.99 2.55
N GLY A 37 3.06 -8.31 1.70
CA GLY A 37 4.39 -8.76 1.26
C GLY A 37 5.28 -9.30 2.38
N PRO A 38 5.51 -8.57 3.48
CA PRO A 38 6.31 -9.08 4.60
C PRO A 38 5.74 -10.34 5.26
N THR A 39 4.41 -10.45 5.36
CA THR A 39 3.71 -11.64 5.89
C THR A 39 3.87 -12.84 4.96
N VAL A 40 3.74 -12.62 3.65
CA VAL A 40 3.93 -13.66 2.62
C VAL A 40 5.38 -14.14 2.60
N ALA A 41 6.36 -13.23 2.67
CA ALA A 41 7.78 -13.56 2.74
C ALA A 41 8.09 -14.48 3.94
N ALA A 42 7.52 -14.19 5.11
CA ALA A 42 7.65 -15.04 6.29
C ALA A 42 7.01 -16.41 6.09
N HIS A 43 5.77 -16.44 5.54
CA HIS A 43 5.06 -17.69 5.31
C HIS A 43 5.75 -18.63 4.31
N LEU A 44 6.44 -18.04 3.32
CA LEU A 44 7.18 -18.79 2.29
C LEU A 44 8.62 -19.11 2.68
N GLY A 45 9.08 -18.73 3.87
CA GLY A 45 10.43 -19.01 4.35
C GLY A 45 11.51 -18.15 3.71
N TYR A 46 11.17 -16.99 3.15
CA TYR A 46 12.13 -16.13 2.45
C TYR A 46 13.08 -15.40 3.41
N TYR A 47 12.66 -15.13 4.64
CA TYR A 47 13.57 -14.61 5.66
C TYR A 47 14.60 -15.66 6.07
N GLU A 48 14.18 -16.91 6.26
CA GLU A 48 15.06 -18.03 6.59
C GLU A 48 16.06 -18.32 5.47
N GLU A 49 15.62 -18.27 4.19
CA GLU A 49 16.50 -18.39 3.02
C GLU A 49 17.54 -17.25 3.00
N ALA A 50 17.16 -16.05 3.44
CA ALA A 50 18.06 -14.90 3.57
C ALA A 50 18.96 -14.95 4.81
N GLY A 51 18.93 -16.04 5.59
CA GLY A 51 19.72 -16.20 6.83
C GLY A 51 19.19 -15.39 8.01
N LEU A 52 17.89 -15.05 8.00
CA LEU A 52 17.21 -14.27 9.04
C LEU A 52 16.12 -15.10 9.71
N THR A 53 15.77 -14.73 10.94
CA THR A 53 14.52 -15.18 11.57
C THR A 53 13.51 -14.05 11.53
N ALA A 54 12.21 -14.37 11.57
CA ALA A 54 11.18 -13.35 11.48
C ALA A 54 10.01 -13.62 12.44
N GLU A 55 9.45 -12.54 13.01
CA GLU A 55 8.30 -12.59 13.91
C GLU A 55 7.26 -11.54 13.48
N GLY A 56 5.99 -11.96 13.42
CA GLY A 56 4.89 -11.10 13.04
C GLY A 56 4.38 -10.24 14.20
N VAL A 57 4.31 -8.93 13.99
CA VAL A 57 3.74 -7.99 14.95
C VAL A 57 2.45 -7.37 14.43
N LYS A 58 1.51 -7.09 15.34
CA LYS A 58 0.23 -6.44 15.05
C LYS A 58 0.13 -5.12 15.78
N GLY A 59 -0.60 -4.18 15.20
CA GLY A 59 -0.85 -2.87 15.81
C GLY A 59 -1.93 -2.12 15.06
N ASN A 60 -2.27 -0.93 15.52
CA ASN A 60 -3.27 -0.08 14.89
C ASN A 60 -2.70 0.76 13.74
N SER A 61 -1.38 0.93 13.70
CA SER A 61 -0.69 1.77 12.73
C SER A 61 0.72 1.24 12.47
N TYR A 62 1.01 0.87 11.23
CA TYR A 62 2.34 0.44 10.83
C TYR A 62 3.37 1.59 10.88
N THR A 63 2.94 2.83 10.65
CA THR A 63 3.83 3.99 10.72
C THR A 63 4.28 4.28 12.15
N GLU A 64 3.38 4.12 13.13
CA GLU A 64 3.72 4.24 14.55
C GLU A 64 4.62 3.07 15.00
N ALA A 65 4.30 1.84 14.59
CA ALA A 65 5.09 0.67 14.93
C ALA A 65 6.52 0.77 14.38
N LEU A 66 6.70 1.23 13.13
CA LEU A 66 8.01 1.48 12.54
C LEU A 66 8.77 2.58 13.29
N GLY A 67 8.10 3.73 13.52
CA GLY A 67 8.71 4.89 14.17
C GLY A 67 9.15 4.62 15.61
N ALA A 68 8.41 3.76 16.32
CA ALA A 68 8.73 3.34 17.69
C ALA A 68 9.71 2.15 17.76
N GLY A 69 10.17 1.60 16.63
CA GLY A 69 11.01 0.40 16.60
C GLY A 69 10.30 -0.90 17.03
N GLN A 70 8.96 -0.87 17.09
CA GLN A 70 8.13 -2.06 17.40
C GLN A 70 7.93 -2.96 16.18
N ALA A 71 8.16 -2.44 14.99
CA ALA A 71 8.28 -3.19 13.74
C ALA A 71 9.55 -2.76 13.02
N THR A 72 10.22 -3.71 12.38
CA THR A 72 11.42 -3.48 11.56
C THR A 72 11.02 -3.08 10.14
N VAL A 73 10.02 -3.78 9.56
CA VAL A 73 9.59 -3.64 8.18
C VAL A 73 8.07 -3.67 8.05
N ALA A 74 7.55 -2.84 7.16
CA ALA A 74 6.15 -2.85 6.75
C ALA A 74 6.02 -2.48 5.26
N VAL A 75 4.91 -2.86 4.65
CA VAL A 75 4.48 -2.35 3.35
C VAL A 75 3.25 -1.48 3.56
N GLY A 76 3.19 -0.35 2.89
CA GLY A 76 2.05 0.54 2.97
C GLY A 76 2.02 1.58 1.85
N HIS A 77 0.89 2.28 1.74
CA HIS A 77 0.70 3.32 0.73
C HIS A 77 1.63 4.51 0.98
N ILE A 78 2.34 4.93 -0.06
CA ILE A 78 3.37 5.97 0.01
C ILE A 78 2.85 7.28 0.66
N ALA A 79 1.69 7.78 0.23
CA ALA A 79 1.15 9.05 0.74
C ALA A 79 0.79 8.99 2.24
N THR A 80 0.43 7.82 2.77
CA THR A 80 0.14 7.65 4.20
C THR A 80 1.41 7.80 5.05
N MET A 81 2.59 7.53 4.49
CA MET A 81 3.87 7.61 5.19
C MET A 81 4.54 8.98 5.08
N LEU A 82 4.20 9.78 4.06
CA LEU A 82 4.85 11.08 3.82
C LEU A 82 4.68 12.05 5.00
N VAL A 83 3.44 12.21 5.51
CA VAL A 83 3.18 13.11 6.64
C VAL A 83 3.93 12.67 7.92
N PRO A 84 3.90 11.39 8.36
CA PRO A 84 4.75 10.92 9.43
C PRO A 84 6.25 11.22 9.22
N ILE A 85 6.78 11.01 8.01
CA ILE A 85 8.20 11.30 7.69
C ILE A 85 8.51 12.78 7.86
N THR A 86 7.65 13.68 7.36
CA THR A 86 7.85 15.14 7.52
C THR A 86 7.73 15.59 8.97
N ASN A 87 7.03 14.83 9.80
CA ASN A 87 6.94 15.04 11.25
C ASN A 87 8.03 14.29 12.04
N ASN A 88 9.11 13.90 11.36
CA ASN A 88 10.28 13.23 11.94
C ASN A 88 10.00 11.86 12.59
N VAL A 89 8.94 11.17 12.20
CA VAL A 89 8.80 9.76 12.56
C VAL A 89 9.97 8.98 11.97
N ASP A 90 10.58 8.11 12.77
CA ASP A 90 11.82 7.40 12.42
C ASP A 90 11.55 6.23 11.46
N LEU A 91 11.13 6.56 10.24
CA LEU A 91 10.94 5.60 9.17
C LEU A 91 11.55 6.12 7.85
N THR A 92 11.85 5.20 6.93
CA THR A 92 12.39 5.50 5.62
C THR A 92 11.89 4.50 4.58
N PHE A 93 11.79 4.92 3.32
CA PHE A 93 11.50 4.03 2.21
C PHE A 93 12.77 3.30 1.79
N VAL A 94 12.65 1.99 1.56
CA VAL A 94 13.79 1.12 1.21
C VAL A 94 13.56 0.36 -0.10
N GLY A 95 12.36 0.39 -0.65
CA GLY A 95 12.04 -0.23 -1.95
C GLY A 95 10.60 -0.01 -2.37
N GLY A 96 10.33 -0.18 -3.66
CA GLY A 96 8.98 -0.30 -4.19
C GLY A 96 8.38 -1.66 -3.83
N ALA A 97 7.07 -1.71 -3.58
CA ALA A 97 6.36 -2.95 -3.32
C ALA A 97 5.52 -3.38 -4.53
N HIS A 98 4.68 -2.49 -5.03
CA HIS A 98 3.86 -2.76 -6.22
C HIS A 98 3.32 -1.46 -6.82
N ILE A 99 2.88 -1.56 -8.07
CA ILE A 99 2.09 -0.57 -8.80
C ILE A 99 0.60 -0.91 -8.73
N GLY A 100 -0.28 0.08 -8.97
CA GLY A 100 -1.73 -0.13 -8.96
C GLY A 100 -2.26 -0.50 -7.57
N CYS A 101 -3.43 -1.01 -7.50
CA CYS A 101 -4.18 -1.69 -6.43
C CYS A 101 -5.56 -1.12 -6.16
N LYS A 102 -5.84 0.12 -6.55
CA LYS A 102 -7.14 0.76 -6.35
C LYS A 102 -7.52 1.59 -7.56
N SER A 103 -8.83 1.62 -7.83
CA SER A 103 -9.41 2.35 -8.95
C SER A 103 -10.75 2.99 -8.53
N LEU A 104 -11.17 4.02 -9.26
CA LEU A 104 -12.49 4.61 -9.16
C LEU A 104 -13.49 3.77 -9.97
N TYR A 105 -14.50 3.28 -9.29
CA TYR A 105 -15.56 2.47 -9.85
C TYR A 105 -16.91 3.16 -9.74
N VAL A 106 -17.73 2.95 -10.75
CA VAL A 106 -19.14 3.36 -10.82
C VAL A 106 -20.02 2.16 -11.16
N LEU A 107 -21.34 2.26 -11.03
CA LEU A 107 -22.24 1.23 -11.55
C LEU A 107 -22.08 1.11 -13.05
N ALA A 108 -22.05 -0.11 -13.58
CA ALA A 108 -21.84 -0.36 -15.01
C ALA A 108 -22.92 0.23 -15.90
N ASP A 109 -24.16 0.31 -15.41
CA ASP A 109 -25.32 0.88 -16.08
C ASP A 109 -25.49 2.40 -15.86
N SER A 110 -24.59 3.03 -15.09
CA SER A 110 -24.61 4.48 -14.89
C SER A 110 -24.15 5.25 -16.14
N GLU A 111 -24.51 6.54 -16.19
CA GLU A 111 -24.07 7.45 -17.25
C GLU A 111 -22.62 7.95 -17.11
N TYR A 112 -21.95 7.63 -15.99
CA TYR A 112 -20.58 8.07 -15.72
C TYR A 112 -19.58 7.22 -16.51
N GLU A 113 -18.82 7.85 -17.44
CA GLU A 113 -17.82 7.19 -18.28
C GLU A 113 -16.38 7.65 -17.94
N SER A 114 -16.26 8.76 -17.23
CA SER A 114 -14.98 9.37 -16.86
C SER A 114 -15.08 10.09 -15.51
N THR A 115 -13.94 10.49 -14.97
CA THR A 115 -13.88 11.35 -13.78
C THR A 115 -14.53 12.71 -13.97
N ALA A 116 -14.54 13.24 -15.21
CA ALA A 116 -15.20 14.52 -15.52
C ALA A 116 -16.70 14.50 -15.23
N ASP A 117 -17.34 13.35 -15.39
CA ASP A 117 -18.77 13.16 -15.14
C ASP A 117 -19.11 13.14 -13.64
N LEU A 118 -18.09 13.00 -12.78
CA LEU A 118 -18.24 12.98 -11.33
C LEU A 118 -18.34 14.38 -10.71
N LYS A 119 -18.19 15.48 -11.49
CA LYS A 119 -18.30 16.84 -10.96
C LYS A 119 -19.70 17.09 -10.39
N GLY A 120 -19.75 17.66 -9.18
CA GLY A 120 -21.00 17.91 -8.44
C GLY A 120 -21.56 16.70 -7.73
N THR A 121 -20.92 15.55 -7.79
CA THR A 121 -21.41 14.30 -7.17
C THR A 121 -20.69 13.95 -5.87
N SER A 122 -21.15 12.87 -5.23
CA SER A 122 -20.52 12.28 -4.04
C SER A 122 -19.68 11.07 -4.43
N VAL A 123 -18.42 11.03 -3.98
CA VAL A 123 -17.48 9.94 -4.22
C VAL A 123 -17.03 9.34 -2.88
N SER A 124 -17.15 8.02 -2.74
CA SER A 124 -16.72 7.35 -1.51
C SER A 124 -15.22 7.11 -1.47
N VAL A 125 -14.65 7.37 -0.30
CA VAL A 125 -13.29 7.02 0.12
C VAL A 125 -13.37 6.10 1.35
N PRO A 126 -13.56 4.78 1.18
CA PRO A 126 -13.97 3.84 2.23
C PRO A 126 -13.12 3.84 3.49
N ASN A 127 -11.81 4.02 3.37
CA ASN A 127 -10.90 4.09 4.52
C ASN A 127 -10.99 5.40 5.30
N GLY A 128 -11.74 6.39 4.80
CA GLY A 128 -11.94 7.68 5.44
C GLY A 128 -11.06 8.82 4.92
N ILE A 129 -11.46 10.03 5.30
CA ILE A 129 -10.76 11.27 4.93
C ILE A 129 -9.34 11.28 5.52
N GLY A 130 -8.36 11.70 4.71
CA GLY A 130 -6.95 11.78 5.09
C GLY A 130 -6.22 10.42 5.12
N LYS A 131 -6.88 9.33 4.73
CA LYS A 131 -6.30 7.99 4.59
C LYS A 131 -5.93 7.71 3.12
N SER A 132 -5.44 6.49 2.84
CA SER A 132 -5.00 6.11 1.50
C SER A 132 -6.06 6.35 0.42
N ASP A 133 -7.32 5.99 0.68
CA ASP A 133 -8.38 6.11 -0.31
C ASP A 133 -8.66 7.58 -0.66
N TYR A 134 -8.66 8.45 0.34
CA TYR A 134 -8.76 9.89 0.14
C TYR A 134 -7.60 10.41 -0.73
N ASN A 135 -6.37 10.06 -0.37
CA ASN A 135 -5.17 10.54 -1.06
C ASN A 135 -5.13 10.06 -2.53
N ILE A 136 -5.48 8.79 -2.78
CA ILE A 136 -5.54 8.24 -4.14
C ILE A 136 -6.65 8.90 -4.94
N THR A 137 -7.84 9.06 -4.36
CA THR A 137 -8.95 9.73 -5.05
C THR A 137 -8.58 11.17 -5.43
N CYS A 138 -7.95 11.90 -4.50
CA CYS A 138 -7.48 13.27 -4.80
C CYS A 138 -6.45 13.27 -5.93
N LEU A 139 -5.50 12.33 -5.94
CA LEU A 139 -4.49 12.20 -6.99
C LEU A 139 -5.14 11.94 -8.36
N LEU A 140 -6.05 10.96 -8.45
CA LEU A 140 -6.72 10.60 -9.69
C LEU A 140 -7.58 11.74 -10.25
N LEU A 141 -8.32 12.43 -9.38
CA LEU A 141 -9.16 13.58 -9.78
C LEU A 141 -8.31 14.78 -10.22
N ASP A 142 -7.26 15.12 -9.47
CA ASP A 142 -6.38 16.25 -9.77
C ASP A 142 -5.65 16.05 -11.10
N ALA A 143 -5.20 14.83 -11.41
CA ALA A 143 -4.57 14.49 -12.68
C ALA A 143 -5.49 14.75 -13.88
N ASP A 144 -6.81 14.65 -13.69
CA ASP A 144 -7.82 14.93 -14.71
C ASP A 144 -8.37 16.37 -14.64
N GLY A 145 -7.73 17.25 -13.85
CA GLY A 145 -8.12 18.66 -13.72
C GLY A 145 -9.41 18.89 -12.93
N ILE A 146 -9.74 17.98 -12.02
CA ILE A 146 -10.90 18.07 -11.13
C ILE A 146 -10.39 18.38 -9.73
N ASN A 147 -10.83 19.51 -9.16
CA ASN A 147 -10.46 19.86 -7.79
C ASN A 147 -11.24 18.99 -6.79
N PRO A 148 -10.55 18.07 -6.06
CA PRO A 148 -11.23 17.14 -5.15
C PRO A 148 -11.87 17.82 -3.94
N GLN A 149 -11.56 19.10 -3.67
CA GLN A 149 -12.11 19.84 -2.53
C GLN A 149 -13.35 20.67 -2.89
N THR A 150 -13.53 21.01 -4.18
CA THR A 150 -14.62 21.90 -4.62
C THR A 150 -15.53 21.29 -5.66
N ASP A 151 -15.04 20.36 -6.48
CA ASP A 151 -15.78 19.82 -7.61
C ASP A 151 -16.52 18.53 -7.28
N VAL A 152 -16.17 17.85 -6.19
CA VAL A 152 -16.84 16.64 -5.70
C VAL A 152 -17.04 16.69 -4.19
N THR A 153 -17.94 15.85 -3.67
CA THR A 153 -18.07 15.63 -2.22
C THR A 153 -17.44 14.29 -1.85
N LEU A 154 -16.31 14.31 -1.12
CA LEU A 154 -15.69 13.10 -0.64
C LEU A 154 -16.34 12.66 0.67
N THR A 155 -16.79 11.39 0.73
CA THR A 155 -17.49 10.82 1.89
C THR A 155 -16.94 9.44 2.24
N ALA A 156 -17.12 9.00 3.48
CA ALA A 156 -16.65 7.69 3.94
C ALA A 156 -17.83 6.71 4.03
N VAL A 157 -18.04 5.96 2.96
CA VAL A 157 -18.95 4.80 2.94
C VAL A 157 -18.08 3.55 2.87
N SER A 158 -18.30 2.56 3.73
CA SER A 158 -17.49 1.34 3.74
C SER A 158 -17.57 0.59 2.40
N ALA A 159 -16.51 -0.11 2.01
CA ALA A 159 -16.45 -0.81 0.72
C ALA A 159 -17.65 -1.73 0.49
N ASP A 160 -18.04 -2.50 1.53
CA ASP A 160 -19.18 -3.41 1.46
C ASP A 160 -20.52 -2.71 1.25
N ALA A 161 -20.66 -1.44 1.67
CA ALA A 161 -21.88 -0.66 1.52
C ALA A 161 -21.90 0.18 0.23
N CYS A 162 -20.75 0.37 -0.43
CA CYS A 162 -20.65 1.28 -1.60
C CYS A 162 -21.59 0.89 -2.73
N ILE A 163 -21.75 -0.39 -3.02
CA ILE A 163 -22.61 -0.84 -4.12
C ILE A 163 -24.06 -0.43 -3.87
N THR A 164 -24.57 -0.73 -2.66
CA THR A 164 -25.93 -0.33 -2.28
C THR A 164 -26.09 1.18 -2.25
N ALA A 165 -25.10 1.93 -1.77
CA ALA A 165 -25.14 3.39 -1.75
C ALA A 165 -25.14 3.99 -3.17
N MET A 166 -24.42 3.39 -4.13
CA MET A 166 -24.50 3.78 -5.55
C MET A 166 -25.88 3.47 -6.14
N GLN A 167 -26.44 2.28 -5.87
CA GLN A 167 -27.78 1.89 -6.34
C GLN A 167 -28.88 2.80 -5.78
N ASN A 168 -28.71 3.31 -4.57
CA ASN A 168 -29.64 4.26 -3.95
C ASN A 168 -29.42 5.72 -4.40
N GLY A 169 -28.35 6.01 -5.17
CA GLY A 169 -28.00 7.36 -5.57
C GLY A 169 -27.39 8.23 -4.45
N GLU A 170 -26.94 7.62 -3.36
CA GLU A 170 -26.30 8.31 -2.23
C GLU A 170 -24.86 8.73 -2.58
N ILE A 171 -24.19 7.94 -3.40
CA ILE A 171 -22.87 8.20 -3.99
C ILE A 171 -22.88 7.82 -5.47
N SER A 172 -22.04 8.46 -6.28
CA SER A 172 -21.92 8.17 -7.71
C SER A 172 -20.75 7.23 -8.02
N ALA A 173 -19.69 7.28 -7.23
CA ALA A 173 -18.48 6.48 -7.40
C ALA A 173 -17.87 6.10 -6.05
N ALA A 174 -16.98 5.11 -6.08
CA ALA A 174 -16.19 4.71 -4.92
C ALA A 174 -14.77 4.31 -5.33
N LEU A 175 -13.77 4.67 -4.51
CA LEU A 175 -12.44 4.13 -4.65
C LEU A 175 -12.39 2.75 -3.96
N LEU A 176 -12.29 1.70 -4.75
CA LEU A 176 -12.27 0.33 -4.25
C LEU A 176 -10.92 -0.35 -4.59
N SER A 177 -10.55 -1.38 -3.82
CA SER A 177 -9.44 -2.23 -4.24
C SER A 177 -9.84 -3.05 -5.47
N ASP A 178 -8.91 -3.20 -6.41
CA ASP A 178 -9.16 -3.92 -7.66
C ASP A 178 -9.48 -5.40 -7.40
N THR A 179 -8.92 -5.96 -6.32
CA THR A 179 -9.23 -7.33 -5.89
C THR A 179 -10.66 -7.47 -5.36
N PHE A 180 -11.17 -6.46 -4.64
CA PHE A 180 -12.56 -6.43 -4.17
C PHE A 180 -13.54 -6.25 -5.35
N ALA A 181 -13.23 -5.32 -6.26
CA ALA A 181 -14.09 -5.01 -7.40
C ALA A 181 -14.07 -6.08 -8.52
N TYR A 182 -13.06 -6.95 -8.55
CA TYR A 182 -12.81 -7.87 -9.67
C TYR A 182 -14.04 -8.70 -10.09
N SER A 183 -14.72 -9.33 -9.14
CA SER A 183 -15.92 -10.13 -9.44
C SER A 183 -17.06 -9.27 -9.97
N MET A 184 -17.25 -8.08 -9.41
CA MET A 184 -18.30 -7.14 -9.77
C MET A 184 -18.10 -6.48 -11.13
N VAL A 185 -16.84 -6.27 -11.54
CA VAL A 185 -16.52 -5.86 -12.91
C VAL A 185 -16.78 -6.98 -13.89
N LYS A 186 -16.42 -8.22 -13.52
CA LYS A 186 -16.60 -9.40 -14.37
C LYS A 186 -18.07 -9.75 -14.61
N ASP A 187 -18.93 -9.56 -13.62
CA ASP A 187 -20.37 -9.83 -13.73
C ASP A 187 -21.18 -8.63 -14.26
N GLY A 188 -20.53 -7.50 -14.53
CA GLY A 188 -21.14 -6.31 -15.08
C GLY A 188 -21.88 -5.43 -14.07
N THR A 189 -21.62 -5.58 -12.78
CA THR A 189 -22.16 -4.71 -11.73
C THR A 189 -21.43 -3.35 -11.69
N LEU A 190 -20.10 -3.38 -11.86
CA LEU A 190 -19.23 -2.19 -11.82
C LEU A 190 -18.46 -2.01 -13.13
N LYS A 191 -18.12 -0.76 -13.44
CA LYS A 191 -17.07 -0.41 -14.40
C LYS A 191 -16.05 0.52 -13.77
N CYS A 192 -14.80 0.41 -14.21
CA CYS A 192 -13.70 1.27 -13.80
C CYS A 192 -13.71 2.53 -14.68
N VAL A 193 -13.66 3.71 -14.07
CA VAL A 193 -13.56 5.00 -14.81
C VAL A 193 -12.18 5.65 -14.69
N ARG A 194 -11.37 5.26 -13.68
CA ARG A 194 -10.00 5.74 -13.50
C ARG A 194 -9.20 4.79 -12.61
N SER A 195 -7.96 4.53 -12.96
CA SER A 195 -7.13 3.52 -12.29
C SER A 195 -5.71 4.04 -12.01
N LEU A 196 -5.10 3.55 -10.93
CA LEU A 196 -3.64 3.66 -10.73
C LEU A 196 -2.84 2.77 -11.71
N LEU A 197 -3.51 1.98 -12.56
CA LEU A 197 -2.89 1.22 -13.65
C LEU A 197 -3.01 1.91 -15.02
N ASP A 198 -3.64 3.08 -15.08
CA ASP A 198 -3.68 3.88 -16.31
C ASP A 198 -2.26 4.34 -16.69
N SER A 199 -2.05 4.61 -17.97
CA SER A 199 -0.71 4.80 -18.55
C SER A 199 0.11 5.93 -17.93
N ASP A 200 -0.54 6.91 -17.33
CA ASP A 200 0.09 8.04 -16.64
C ASP A 200 0.53 7.70 -15.20
N PHE A 201 0.05 6.58 -14.62
CA PHE A 201 0.43 6.09 -13.29
C PHE A 201 1.08 4.70 -13.31
N ALA A 202 1.12 4.03 -14.46
CA ALA A 202 1.51 2.61 -14.56
C ALA A 202 2.96 2.33 -14.10
N ASP A 203 3.83 3.33 -14.11
CA ASP A 203 5.22 3.23 -13.67
C ASP A 203 5.44 3.75 -12.25
N GLU A 204 4.37 4.17 -11.54
CA GLU A 204 4.47 4.72 -10.20
C GLU A 204 4.16 3.68 -9.11
N ASN A 205 5.00 3.64 -8.08
CA ASN A 205 4.72 2.79 -6.94
C ASN A 205 3.54 3.35 -6.12
N CYS A 206 2.50 2.56 -5.99
CA CYS A 206 1.38 2.84 -5.08
C CYS A 206 1.80 2.58 -3.62
N CYS A 207 2.40 1.41 -3.37
CA CYS A 207 2.90 1.01 -2.08
C CYS A 207 4.41 0.80 -2.08
N VAL A 208 5.02 1.05 -0.93
CA VAL A 208 6.46 0.96 -0.72
C VAL A 208 6.78 0.10 0.49
N ILE A 209 7.97 -0.49 0.46
CA ILE A 209 8.57 -1.13 1.62
C ILE A 209 9.21 -0.03 2.46
N ALA A 210 8.82 0.06 3.71
CA ALA A 210 9.37 1.00 4.68
C ALA A 210 9.96 0.27 5.87
N MET A 211 11.02 0.84 6.43
CA MET A 211 11.70 0.31 7.61
C MET A 211 11.99 1.43 8.60
N ASN A 212 12.24 1.07 9.86
CA ASN A 212 12.78 2.02 10.84
C ASN A 212 14.11 2.56 10.33
N ARG A 213 14.27 3.89 10.30
CA ARG A 213 15.44 4.57 9.71
C ARG A 213 16.74 4.31 10.49
N THR A 214 16.64 4.29 11.81
CA THR A 214 17.78 4.00 12.69
C THR A 214 18.22 2.56 12.47
N PHE A 215 17.29 1.60 12.42
CA PHE A 215 17.59 0.20 12.11
C PHE A 215 18.35 0.05 10.78
N VAL A 216 17.89 0.71 9.70
CA VAL A 216 18.54 0.64 8.37
C VAL A 216 19.98 1.16 8.41
N LYS A 217 20.24 2.25 9.17
CA LYS A 217 21.59 2.81 9.30
C LYS A 217 22.54 1.90 10.07
N GLU A 218 22.05 1.24 11.11
CA GLU A 218 22.84 0.37 11.97
C GLU A 218 23.00 -1.03 11.39
N ASN A 219 22.09 -1.48 10.50
CA ASN A 219 22.04 -2.83 9.97
C ASN A 219 21.85 -2.82 8.44
N PRO A 220 22.79 -2.26 7.65
CA PRO A 220 22.61 -2.06 6.21
C PRO A 220 22.53 -3.37 5.42
N VAL A 221 23.29 -4.40 5.78
CA VAL A 221 23.29 -5.69 5.06
C VAL A 221 22.05 -6.50 5.42
N ILE A 222 21.69 -6.57 6.71
CA ILE A 222 20.45 -7.18 7.17
C ILE A 222 19.24 -6.49 6.50
N SER A 223 19.23 -5.16 6.47
CA SER A 223 18.15 -4.39 5.82
C SER A 223 18.03 -4.72 4.32
N LYS A 224 19.15 -4.84 3.60
CA LYS A 224 19.17 -5.29 2.21
C LYS A 224 18.51 -6.67 2.06
N LYS A 225 18.88 -7.63 2.93
CA LYS A 225 18.33 -8.99 2.91
C LYS A 225 16.82 -9.01 3.21
N ILE A 226 16.36 -8.18 4.15
CA ILE A 226 14.93 -8.02 4.44
C ILE A 226 14.18 -7.54 3.19
N VAL A 227 14.68 -6.49 2.51
CA VAL A 227 14.06 -5.95 1.29
C VAL A 227 14.01 -7.00 0.19
N GLN A 228 15.10 -7.73 -0.03
CA GLN A 228 15.16 -8.81 -1.02
C GLN A 228 14.15 -9.92 -0.72
N ALA A 229 13.99 -10.32 0.55
CA ALA A 229 13.02 -11.32 0.96
C ALA A 229 11.56 -10.86 0.70
N VAL A 230 11.25 -9.58 0.94
CA VAL A 230 9.91 -9.01 0.70
C VAL A 230 9.61 -8.86 -0.81
N GLN A 231 10.64 -8.66 -1.63
CA GLN A 231 10.50 -8.47 -3.09
C GLN A 231 10.50 -9.77 -3.90
N LYS A 232 10.90 -10.89 -3.30
CA LYS A 232 10.89 -12.22 -3.93
C LYS A 232 9.48 -12.76 -4.10
#